data_568e61a3e8ed430bf3b06998a9c5ab60
#
_entry.id   568e61a3e8ed430bf3b06998a9c5ab60
#
_cell.length_a   1.000
_cell.length_b   1.000
_cell.length_c   1.000
_cell.angle_alpha   90.00
_cell.angle_beta   90.00
_cell.angle_gamma   90.00
#
_symmetry.space_group_name_H-M   'P 1'
#
loop_
_entity.id
_entity.type
_entity.pdbx_description
1 polymer ?
#
loop_
_entity_poly.entity_id
_entity_poly.type
_entity_poly.pdbx_seq_one_letter_code
_entity_poly.pdbx_strand_id
1 'polypeptide(L)'
;MINFFAIFTIVKFRIREFLYEYNYSIIAPLISNLLFVIIFSTIDRYYSLSLDGITFIDFLVPGLIVMTVAQESFDNPSTSIINSKQIGSFDDFLLAPLSRIEIFISYIFSQIITGLILGLINFIILSYFISFNFFSIFSFTYYLTLVIIFFASIGSVVGFLAYRWDTQSTISNFFISPINFLSGTFFSINALPESLKVILLYNPYYYIISFFRDSFYIKTELNLHINFIILMFVLLIFIISGYIFYRGYNVIK
;
A
#
# COMPACT_ATOMS: atom_id res chain seq x y z
N MET A 1 -24.21 -10.46 -16.09
CA MET A 1 -24.59 -9.30 -15.27
C MET A 1 -23.72 -9.31 -14.03
N ILE A 2 -23.16 -8.18 -13.62
CA ILE A 2 -22.33 -8.08 -12.40
C ILE A 2 -23.24 -8.22 -11.17
N ASN A 3 -22.87 -9.14 -10.26
CA ASN A 3 -23.63 -9.40 -9.04
C ASN A 3 -23.11 -8.49 -7.89
N PHE A 4 -23.64 -7.27 -7.81
CA PHE A 4 -23.27 -6.29 -6.78
C PHE A 4 -23.50 -6.79 -5.34
N PHE A 5 -24.55 -7.59 -5.12
CA PHE A 5 -24.84 -8.13 -3.79
C PHE A 5 -23.73 -9.10 -3.32
N ALA A 6 -23.24 -9.92 -4.21
CA ALA A 6 -22.17 -10.86 -3.91
C ALA A 6 -20.84 -10.13 -3.65
N ILE A 7 -20.50 -9.11 -4.46
CA ILE A 7 -19.33 -8.24 -4.24
C ILE A 7 -19.41 -7.63 -2.83
N PHE A 8 -20.56 -7.02 -2.48
CA PHE A 8 -20.75 -6.40 -1.18
C PHE A 8 -20.61 -7.40 -0.02
N THR A 9 -21.08 -8.62 -0.20
CA THR A 9 -20.98 -9.67 0.82
C THR A 9 -19.53 -10.07 1.07
N ILE A 10 -18.73 -10.25 0.01
CA ILE A 10 -17.31 -10.57 0.12
C ILE A 10 -16.56 -9.39 0.77
N VAL A 11 -16.81 -8.16 0.34
CA VAL A 11 -16.19 -6.96 0.92
C VAL A 11 -16.50 -6.86 2.42
N LYS A 12 -17.75 -7.04 2.81
CA LYS A 12 -18.15 -7.03 4.22
C LYS A 12 -17.46 -8.12 5.04
N PHE A 13 -17.31 -9.32 4.48
CA PHE A 13 -16.61 -10.42 5.12
C PHE A 13 -15.13 -10.08 5.35
N ARG A 14 -14.46 -9.55 4.32
CA ARG A 14 -13.06 -9.14 4.39
C ARG A 14 -12.78 -8.02 5.38
N ILE A 15 -13.65 -7.01 5.43
CA ILE A 15 -13.54 -5.94 6.42
C ILE A 15 -13.68 -6.50 7.85
N ARG A 16 -14.60 -7.45 8.05
CA ARG A 16 -14.74 -8.10 9.36
C ARG A 16 -13.49 -8.89 9.74
N GLU A 17 -12.94 -9.66 8.83
CA GLU A 17 -11.70 -10.43 9.03
C GLU A 17 -10.55 -9.48 9.47
N PHE A 18 -10.33 -8.39 8.74
CA PHE A 18 -9.37 -7.36 9.08
C PHE A 18 -9.59 -6.78 10.49
N LEU A 19 -10.83 -6.51 10.87
CA LEU A 19 -11.17 -5.99 12.19
C LEU A 19 -11.04 -7.04 13.29
N TYR A 20 -11.25 -8.33 13.02
CA TYR A 20 -11.00 -9.40 13.97
C TYR A 20 -9.50 -9.60 14.23
N GLU A 21 -8.70 -9.44 13.20
CA GLU A 21 -7.24 -9.56 13.27
C GLU A 21 -6.54 -8.21 13.58
N TYR A 22 -7.23 -7.27 14.25
CA TYR A 22 -6.74 -5.90 14.50
C TYR A 22 -5.38 -5.84 15.18
N ASN A 23 -5.04 -6.84 16.00
CA ASN A 23 -3.72 -6.91 16.64
C ASN A 23 -2.59 -7.03 15.60
N TYR A 24 -2.80 -7.82 14.56
CA TYR A 24 -1.83 -8.06 13.51
C TYR A 24 -1.90 -6.96 12.43
N SER A 25 -3.12 -6.66 11.98
CA SER A 25 -3.33 -5.76 10.83
C SER A 25 -3.23 -4.27 11.17
N ILE A 26 -3.42 -3.89 12.44
CA ILE A 26 -3.42 -2.47 12.84
C ILE A 26 -2.35 -2.21 13.91
N ILE A 27 -2.37 -2.95 15.03
CA ILE A 27 -1.53 -2.62 16.18
C ILE A 27 -0.05 -2.90 15.88
N ALA A 28 0.28 -4.03 15.27
CA ALA A 28 1.68 -4.40 15.01
C ALA A 28 2.38 -3.41 14.05
N PRO A 29 1.81 -3.03 12.88
CA PRO A 29 2.39 -2.01 12.03
C PRO A 29 2.50 -0.64 12.69
N LEU A 30 1.52 -0.27 13.52
CA LEU A 30 1.50 0.99 14.23
C LEU A 30 2.60 1.08 15.29
N ILE A 31 2.81 0.01 16.07
CA ILE A 31 3.92 -0.05 17.04
C ILE A 31 5.25 0.06 16.33
N SER A 32 5.43 -0.62 15.19
CA SER A 32 6.65 -0.51 14.39
C SER A 32 6.91 0.93 13.94
N ASN A 33 5.91 1.62 13.43
CA ASN A 33 6.04 3.02 13.03
C ASN A 33 6.33 3.94 14.21
N LEU A 34 5.69 3.74 15.36
CA LEU A 34 5.97 4.51 16.56
C LEU A 34 7.41 4.33 17.03
N LEU A 35 7.93 3.10 17.01
CA LEU A 35 9.33 2.84 17.37
C LEU A 35 10.28 3.56 16.40
N PHE A 36 10.03 3.52 15.09
CA PHE A 36 10.80 4.29 14.12
C PHE A 36 10.78 5.80 14.45
N VAL A 37 9.60 6.36 14.66
CA VAL A 37 9.46 7.80 14.96
C VAL A 37 10.16 8.16 16.26
N ILE A 38 10.06 7.37 17.33
CA ILE A 38 10.75 7.60 18.60
C ILE A 38 12.27 7.57 18.42
N ILE A 39 12.81 6.57 17.72
CA ILE A 39 14.25 6.46 17.46
C ILE A 39 14.74 7.68 16.68
N PHE A 40 14.10 7.99 15.56
CA PHE A 40 14.53 9.08 14.71
C PHE A 40 14.28 10.47 15.33
N SER A 41 13.27 10.63 16.17
CA SER A 41 13.05 11.87 16.93
C SER A 41 14.16 12.13 17.95
N THR A 42 14.70 11.09 18.57
CA THR A 42 15.86 11.24 19.45
C THR A 42 17.11 11.62 18.67
N ILE A 43 17.34 11.02 17.50
CA ILE A 43 18.47 11.37 16.63
C ILE A 43 18.35 12.82 16.14
N ASP A 44 17.17 13.23 15.70
CA ASP A 44 16.93 14.60 15.20
C ASP A 44 17.20 15.66 16.25
N ARG A 45 16.84 15.41 17.52
CA ARG A 45 17.14 16.31 18.64
C ARG A 45 18.65 16.54 18.86
N TYR A 46 19.48 15.52 18.59
CA TYR A 46 20.92 15.64 18.79
C TYR A 46 21.65 16.24 17.59
N TYR A 47 21.18 15.99 16.36
CA TYR A 47 21.88 16.34 15.14
C TYR A 47 21.19 17.43 14.31
N SER A 48 19.97 17.87 14.70
CA SER A 48 19.18 18.90 13.99
C SER A 48 19.12 18.65 12.49
N LEU A 49 18.74 17.42 12.11
CA LEU A 49 18.73 16.98 10.72
C LEU A 49 17.59 17.69 9.96
N SER A 50 17.89 18.25 8.81
CA SER A 50 16.88 18.82 7.91
C SER A 50 17.05 18.25 6.51
N LEU A 51 15.94 17.89 5.88
CA LEU A 51 15.87 17.44 4.50
C LEU A 51 14.89 18.33 3.72
N ASP A 52 15.37 18.87 2.60
CA ASP A 52 14.57 19.75 1.74
C ASP A 52 13.92 20.94 2.48
N GLY A 53 14.57 21.41 3.59
CA GLY A 53 14.12 22.55 4.40
C GLY A 53 12.97 22.26 5.36
N ILE A 54 12.68 20.99 5.64
CA ILE A 54 11.79 20.51 6.71
C ILE A 54 12.57 19.66 7.70
N THR A 55 12.05 19.49 8.93
CA THR A 55 12.69 18.61 9.90
C THR A 55 12.69 17.17 9.42
N PHE A 56 13.67 16.38 9.84
CA PHE A 56 13.78 14.99 9.39
C PHE A 56 12.53 14.16 9.74
N ILE A 57 11.91 14.42 10.88
CA ILE A 57 10.68 13.74 11.31
C ILE A 57 9.49 14.11 10.43
N ASP A 58 9.35 15.39 10.11
CA ASP A 58 8.31 15.87 9.21
C ASP A 58 8.45 15.25 7.81
N PHE A 59 9.68 14.98 7.37
CA PHE A 59 9.96 14.28 6.12
C PHE A 59 9.61 12.79 6.21
N LEU A 60 9.94 12.14 7.33
CA LEU A 60 9.87 10.69 7.53
C LEU A 60 8.43 10.17 7.69
N VAL A 61 7.63 10.84 8.53
CA VAL A 61 6.31 10.34 8.95
C VAL A 61 5.34 10.10 7.79
N PRO A 62 5.15 11.00 6.82
CA PRO A 62 4.31 10.72 5.66
C PRO A 62 4.76 9.49 4.87
N GLY A 63 6.08 9.32 4.71
CA GLY A 63 6.65 8.15 4.06
C GLY A 63 6.36 6.84 4.80
N LEU A 64 6.47 6.83 6.13
CA LEU A 64 6.14 5.67 6.96
C LEU A 64 4.66 5.27 6.85
N ILE A 65 3.74 6.23 6.81
CA ILE A 65 2.31 5.96 6.62
C ILE A 65 2.08 5.24 5.30
N VAL A 66 2.63 5.78 4.20
CA VAL A 66 2.47 5.17 2.87
C VAL A 66 3.13 3.80 2.79
N MET A 67 4.34 3.64 3.35
CA MET A 67 5.07 2.38 3.37
C MET A 67 4.28 1.27 4.09
N THR A 68 3.69 1.60 5.24
CA THR A 68 2.87 0.66 6.02
C THR A 68 1.62 0.25 5.26
N VAL A 69 0.91 1.22 4.66
CA VAL A 69 -0.27 0.95 3.86
C VAL A 69 0.08 0.14 2.61
N ALA A 70 1.21 0.41 1.98
CA ALA A 70 1.69 -0.34 0.82
C ALA A 70 1.96 -1.82 1.17
N GLN A 71 2.69 -2.06 2.27
CA GLN A 71 3.01 -3.40 2.75
C GLN A 71 1.74 -4.19 3.07
N GLU A 72 0.83 -3.62 3.86
CA GLU A 72 -0.44 -4.26 4.22
C GLU A 72 -1.34 -4.48 2.98
N SER A 73 -1.33 -3.56 2.03
CA SER A 73 -2.11 -3.71 0.78
C SER A 73 -1.61 -4.83 -0.12
N PHE A 74 -0.35 -5.21 -0.02
CA PHE A 74 0.19 -6.40 -0.67
C PHE A 74 -0.08 -7.67 0.15
N ASP A 75 0.24 -7.64 1.44
CA ASP A 75 0.22 -8.81 2.31
C ASP A 75 -1.20 -9.33 2.57
N ASN A 76 -2.16 -8.45 2.89
CA ASN A 76 -3.52 -8.85 3.25
C ASN A 76 -4.25 -9.62 2.13
N PRO A 77 -4.39 -9.13 0.89
CA PRO A 77 -5.06 -9.91 -0.15
C PRO A 77 -4.29 -11.16 -0.55
N SER A 78 -2.94 -11.13 -0.54
CA SER A 78 -2.15 -12.31 -0.91
C SER A 78 -2.26 -13.42 0.13
N THR A 79 -2.11 -13.11 1.41
CA THR A 79 -2.23 -14.09 2.51
C THR A 79 -3.65 -14.65 2.62
N SER A 80 -4.64 -13.78 2.47
CA SER A 80 -6.04 -14.16 2.57
C SER A 80 -6.48 -15.15 1.46
N ILE A 81 -6.02 -14.94 0.21
CA ILE A 81 -6.29 -15.87 -0.88
C ILE A 81 -5.59 -17.20 -0.64
N ILE A 82 -4.32 -17.20 -0.20
CA ILE A 82 -3.58 -18.42 0.10
C ILE A 82 -4.25 -19.20 1.24
N ASN A 83 -4.66 -18.50 2.30
CA ASN A 83 -5.35 -19.10 3.43
C ASN A 83 -6.66 -19.78 2.98
N SER A 84 -7.46 -19.07 2.18
CA SER A 84 -8.70 -19.62 1.62
C SER A 84 -8.46 -20.90 0.79
N LYS A 85 -7.35 -20.97 0.03
CA LYS A 85 -6.97 -22.16 -0.72
C LYS A 85 -6.55 -23.31 0.20
N GLN A 86 -5.77 -23.05 1.24
CA GLN A 86 -5.28 -24.07 2.15
C GLN A 86 -6.39 -24.70 2.99
N ILE A 87 -7.41 -23.90 3.35
CA ILE A 87 -8.59 -24.38 4.09
C ILE A 87 -9.63 -25.04 3.16
N GLY A 88 -9.48 -24.87 1.82
CA GLY A 88 -10.44 -25.37 0.82
C GLY A 88 -11.64 -24.45 0.60
N SER A 89 -11.79 -23.35 1.34
CA SER A 89 -12.92 -22.42 1.19
C SER A 89 -12.84 -21.58 -0.10
N PHE A 90 -11.71 -21.57 -0.79
CA PHE A 90 -11.59 -20.90 -2.07
C PHE A 90 -12.43 -21.58 -3.17
N ASP A 91 -12.61 -22.90 -3.08
CA ASP A 91 -13.44 -23.65 -4.00
C ASP A 91 -14.93 -23.28 -3.85
N ASP A 92 -15.37 -22.91 -2.65
CA ASP A 92 -16.74 -22.43 -2.41
C ASP A 92 -17.02 -21.12 -3.17
N PHE A 93 -16.03 -20.22 -3.27
CA PHE A 93 -16.16 -19.02 -4.11
C PHE A 93 -16.26 -19.35 -5.59
N LEU A 94 -15.65 -20.44 -6.04
CA LEU A 94 -15.70 -20.89 -7.45
C LEU A 94 -16.99 -21.62 -7.78
N LEU A 95 -17.62 -22.26 -6.79
CA LEU A 95 -18.93 -22.91 -6.94
C LEU A 95 -20.08 -21.89 -6.85
N ALA A 96 -19.86 -20.75 -6.22
CA ALA A 96 -20.84 -19.68 -6.20
C ALA A 96 -21.04 -19.07 -7.60
N PRO A 97 -22.22 -18.48 -7.90
CA PRO A 97 -22.50 -17.86 -9.19
C PRO A 97 -21.78 -16.50 -9.31
N LEU A 98 -20.45 -16.53 -9.18
CA LEU A 98 -19.56 -15.37 -9.21
C LEU A 98 -18.56 -15.48 -10.36
N SER A 99 -18.36 -14.40 -11.07
CA SER A 99 -17.25 -14.31 -12.04
C SER A 99 -15.94 -14.06 -11.28
N ARG A 100 -14.83 -14.53 -11.85
CA ARG A 100 -13.49 -14.32 -11.28
C ARG A 100 -13.12 -12.85 -11.15
N ILE A 101 -13.62 -12.02 -12.08
CA ILE A 101 -13.44 -10.57 -12.03
C ILE A 101 -14.18 -9.98 -10.83
N GLU A 102 -15.36 -10.47 -10.49
CA GLU A 102 -16.11 -10.02 -9.31
C GLU A 102 -15.36 -10.35 -8.02
N ILE A 103 -14.74 -11.52 -7.94
CA ILE A 103 -13.90 -11.91 -6.81
C ILE A 103 -12.69 -10.96 -6.72
N PHE A 104 -11.95 -10.76 -7.81
CA PHE A 104 -10.80 -9.83 -7.85
C PHE A 104 -11.19 -8.42 -7.41
N ILE A 105 -12.26 -7.87 -7.99
CA ILE A 105 -12.77 -6.54 -7.64
C ILE A 105 -13.14 -6.47 -6.16
N SER A 106 -13.75 -7.52 -5.60
CA SER A 106 -14.12 -7.55 -4.18
C SER A 106 -12.90 -7.47 -3.26
N TYR A 107 -11.80 -8.15 -3.60
CA TYR A 107 -10.53 -8.06 -2.86
C TYR A 107 -9.94 -6.65 -2.92
N ILE A 108 -9.93 -6.02 -4.10
CA ILE A 108 -9.41 -4.65 -4.24
C ILE A 108 -10.28 -3.65 -3.48
N PHE A 109 -11.60 -3.71 -3.60
CA PHE A 109 -12.50 -2.81 -2.86
C PHE A 109 -12.39 -2.97 -1.34
N SER A 110 -12.31 -4.21 -0.85
CA SER A 110 -12.10 -4.44 0.57
C SER A 110 -10.78 -3.84 1.04
N GLN A 111 -9.70 -4.00 0.24
CA GLN A 111 -8.39 -3.47 0.58
C GLN A 111 -8.34 -1.93 0.54
N ILE A 112 -9.09 -1.28 -0.36
CA ILE A 112 -9.22 0.18 -0.35
C ILE A 112 -9.79 0.66 1.00
N ILE A 113 -10.85 0.01 1.48
CA ILE A 113 -11.48 0.40 2.74
C ILE A 113 -10.54 0.14 3.93
N THR A 114 -9.99 -1.06 4.04
CA THR A 114 -9.12 -1.44 5.16
C THR A 114 -7.79 -0.68 5.15
N GLY A 115 -7.19 -0.46 3.99
CA GLY A 115 -5.96 0.33 3.83
C GLY A 115 -6.16 1.81 4.16
N LEU A 116 -7.31 2.41 3.79
CA LEU A 116 -7.64 3.78 4.19
C LEU A 116 -7.86 3.89 5.70
N ILE A 117 -8.52 2.91 6.33
CA ILE A 117 -8.67 2.86 7.79
C ILE A 117 -7.30 2.79 8.47
N LEU A 118 -6.42 1.91 8.01
CA LEU A 118 -5.06 1.78 8.54
C LEU A 118 -4.26 3.08 8.36
N GLY A 119 -4.32 3.69 7.17
CA GLY A 119 -3.64 4.96 6.88
C GLY A 119 -4.13 6.11 7.75
N LEU A 120 -5.45 6.21 7.98
CA LEU A 120 -6.03 7.22 8.86
C LEU A 120 -5.64 7.01 10.32
N ILE A 121 -5.64 5.77 10.82
CA ILE A 121 -5.22 5.47 12.20
C ILE A 121 -3.74 5.84 12.38
N ASN A 122 -2.88 5.44 11.45
CA ASN A 122 -1.46 5.82 11.48
C ASN A 122 -1.29 7.35 11.44
N PHE A 123 -2.02 8.04 10.56
CA PHE A 123 -1.99 9.50 10.48
C PHE A 123 -2.37 10.15 11.82
N ILE A 124 -3.50 9.76 12.43
CA ILE A 124 -3.97 10.34 13.69
C ILE A 124 -2.93 10.20 14.79
N ILE A 125 -2.31 9.03 14.90
CA ILE A 125 -1.34 8.76 15.98
C ILE A 125 0.00 9.43 15.70
N LEU A 126 0.51 9.35 14.47
CA LEU A 126 1.81 9.92 14.13
C LEU A 126 1.77 11.45 13.97
N SER A 127 0.59 12.05 13.78
CA SER A 127 0.43 13.50 13.71
C SER A 127 0.86 14.24 14.98
N TYR A 128 0.93 13.54 16.12
CA TYR A 128 1.48 14.10 17.36
C TYR A 128 2.98 14.43 17.29
N PHE A 129 3.70 13.85 16.35
CA PHE A 129 5.15 14.00 16.21
C PHE A 129 5.57 14.97 15.11
N ILE A 130 4.63 15.42 14.27
CA ILE A 130 4.91 16.28 13.12
C ILE A 130 4.25 17.64 13.25
N SER A 131 4.92 18.66 12.69
CA SER A 131 4.40 20.00 12.50
C SER A 131 4.00 20.18 11.03
N PHE A 132 2.73 20.07 10.70
CA PHE A 132 2.26 20.34 9.35
C PHE A 132 1.66 21.74 9.22
N ASN A 133 2.02 22.45 8.13
CA ASN A 133 1.52 23.80 7.85
C ASN A 133 0.20 23.79 7.06
N PHE A 134 -0.07 22.67 6.38
CA PHE A 134 -1.24 22.49 5.55
C PHE A 134 -1.61 21.02 5.52
N PHE A 135 -2.91 20.71 5.45
CA PHE A 135 -3.37 19.35 5.27
C PHE A 135 -4.51 19.29 4.28
N SER A 136 -4.31 18.54 3.20
CA SER A 136 -5.33 18.27 2.20
C SER A 136 -5.83 16.83 2.30
N ILE A 137 -7.03 16.66 2.88
CA ILE A 137 -7.67 15.34 2.99
C ILE A 137 -7.91 14.69 1.62
N PHE A 138 -8.19 15.49 0.59
CA PHE A 138 -8.39 14.99 -0.76
C PHE A 138 -7.11 14.41 -1.35
N SER A 139 -5.99 15.12 -1.28
CA SER A 139 -4.69 14.61 -1.75
C SER A 139 -4.25 13.39 -0.93
N PHE A 140 -4.43 13.43 0.39
CA PHE A 140 -4.15 12.31 1.28
C PHE A 140 -4.90 11.04 0.85
N THR A 141 -6.21 11.10 0.73
CA THR A 141 -7.03 9.93 0.34
C THR A 141 -6.74 9.47 -1.08
N TYR A 142 -6.50 10.40 -2.01
CA TYR A 142 -6.20 10.10 -3.40
C TYR A 142 -4.91 9.31 -3.55
N TYR A 143 -3.78 9.79 -3.00
CA TYR A 143 -2.50 9.11 -3.12
C TYR A 143 -2.44 7.80 -2.35
N LEU A 144 -3.08 7.72 -1.17
CA LEU A 144 -3.23 6.44 -0.47
C LEU A 144 -4.02 5.43 -1.30
N THR A 145 -5.11 5.84 -1.93
CA THR A 145 -5.90 4.95 -2.77
C THR A 145 -5.09 4.43 -3.97
N LEU A 146 -4.26 5.26 -4.59
CA LEU A 146 -3.36 4.82 -5.67
C LEU A 146 -2.37 3.75 -5.19
N VAL A 147 -1.75 3.97 -4.03
CA VAL A 147 -0.85 2.98 -3.41
C VAL A 147 -1.57 1.68 -3.13
N ILE A 148 -2.74 1.75 -2.53
CA ILE A 148 -3.55 0.57 -2.17
C ILE A 148 -3.90 -0.23 -3.43
N ILE A 149 -4.42 0.41 -4.48
CA ILE A 149 -4.78 -0.27 -5.73
C ILE A 149 -3.55 -0.92 -6.36
N PHE A 150 -2.41 -0.23 -6.37
CA PHE A 150 -1.18 -0.74 -6.94
C PHE A 150 -0.71 -2.02 -6.23
N PHE A 151 -0.50 -1.97 -4.92
CA PHE A 151 0.02 -3.10 -4.15
C PHE A 151 -1.01 -4.22 -3.97
N ALA A 152 -2.29 -3.90 -3.78
CA ALA A 152 -3.36 -4.89 -3.69
C ALA A 152 -3.55 -5.68 -4.99
N SER A 153 -3.39 -5.02 -6.14
CA SER A 153 -3.44 -5.68 -7.44
C SER A 153 -2.34 -6.73 -7.58
N ILE A 154 -1.10 -6.38 -7.23
CA ILE A 154 0.04 -7.30 -7.24
C ILE A 154 -0.16 -8.40 -6.19
N GLY A 155 -0.54 -8.04 -4.96
CA GLY A 155 -0.79 -8.98 -3.88
C GLY A 155 -1.86 -10.01 -4.22
N SER A 156 -2.96 -9.58 -4.83
CA SER A 156 -4.03 -10.48 -5.30
C SER A 156 -3.53 -11.49 -6.34
N VAL A 157 -2.70 -11.07 -7.29
CA VAL A 157 -2.09 -11.97 -8.28
C VAL A 157 -1.15 -12.96 -7.62
N VAL A 158 -0.29 -12.48 -6.73
CA VAL A 158 0.63 -13.36 -5.98
C VAL A 158 -0.15 -14.38 -5.15
N GLY A 159 -1.17 -13.97 -4.42
CA GLY A 159 -2.04 -14.86 -3.66
C GLY A 159 -2.76 -15.88 -4.55
N PHE A 160 -3.15 -15.47 -5.76
CA PHE A 160 -3.81 -16.34 -6.71
C PHE A 160 -2.85 -17.38 -7.31
N LEU A 161 -1.61 -17.01 -7.64
CA LEU A 161 -0.61 -17.90 -8.24
C LEU A 161 0.11 -18.75 -7.20
N ALA A 162 0.34 -18.22 -5.99
CA ALA A 162 1.03 -18.92 -4.93
C ALA A 162 0.10 -19.93 -4.22
N TYR A 163 0.68 -21.07 -3.82
CA TYR A 163 0.01 -22.11 -3.03
C TYR A 163 0.50 -22.15 -1.58
N ARG A 164 1.69 -21.60 -1.35
CA ARG A 164 2.40 -21.72 -0.08
C ARG A 164 2.69 -20.34 0.50
N TRP A 165 2.59 -20.25 1.82
CA TRP A 165 2.98 -19.06 2.57
C TRP A 165 4.41 -18.62 2.30
N ASP A 166 5.34 -19.60 2.16
CA ASP A 166 6.75 -19.33 1.89
C ASP A 166 6.95 -18.53 0.59
N THR A 167 6.16 -18.80 -0.45
CA THR A 167 6.24 -18.08 -1.72
C THR A 167 5.83 -16.62 -1.56
N GLN A 168 4.74 -16.37 -0.84
CA GLN A 168 4.27 -15.01 -0.56
C GLN A 168 5.29 -14.25 0.29
N SER A 169 5.77 -14.86 1.39
CA SER A 169 6.76 -14.24 2.27
C SER A 169 8.08 -13.97 1.54
N THR A 170 8.49 -14.83 0.63
CA THR A 170 9.68 -14.62 -0.20
C THR A 170 9.49 -13.39 -1.10
N ILE A 171 8.35 -13.26 -1.78
CA ILE A 171 8.08 -12.10 -2.64
C ILE A 171 7.97 -10.82 -1.79
N SER A 172 7.28 -10.88 -0.65
CA SER A 172 7.16 -9.74 0.27
C SER A 172 8.54 -9.24 0.74
N ASN A 173 9.40 -10.15 1.21
CA ASN A 173 10.70 -9.78 1.79
C ASN A 173 11.76 -9.42 0.74
N PHE A 174 11.77 -10.07 -0.44
CA PHE A 174 12.82 -9.84 -1.44
C PHE A 174 12.47 -8.76 -2.47
N PHE A 175 11.19 -8.46 -2.67
CA PHE A 175 10.76 -7.46 -3.65
C PHE A 175 10.02 -6.28 -3.01
N ILE A 176 8.96 -6.54 -2.24
CA ILE A 176 8.11 -5.47 -1.72
C ILE A 176 8.84 -4.63 -0.67
N SER A 177 9.48 -5.29 0.30
CA SER A 177 10.22 -4.58 1.35
C SER A 177 11.38 -3.73 0.80
N PRO A 178 12.25 -4.22 -0.11
CA PRO A 178 13.26 -3.37 -0.75
C PRO A 178 12.67 -2.21 -1.57
N ILE A 179 11.58 -2.42 -2.31
CA ILE A 179 10.90 -1.34 -3.04
C ILE A 179 10.39 -0.28 -2.07
N ASN A 180 9.83 -0.67 -0.93
CA ASN A 180 9.39 0.23 0.12
C ASN A 180 10.55 1.07 0.69
N PHE A 181 11.71 0.45 0.96
CA PHE A 181 12.89 1.17 1.44
C PHE A 181 13.48 2.10 0.37
N LEU A 182 13.50 1.67 -0.90
CA LEU A 182 14.01 2.46 -2.04
C LEU A 182 12.99 3.47 -2.59
N SER A 183 11.96 3.81 -1.85
CA SER A 183 10.89 4.71 -2.30
C SER A 183 11.09 6.19 -1.93
N GLY A 184 12.23 6.53 -1.29
CA GLY A 184 12.47 7.88 -0.77
C GLY A 184 11.75 8.19 0.55
N THR A 185 11.34 7.15 1.29
CA THR A 185 10.76 7.30 2.64
C THR A 185 11.78 7.86 3.62
N PHE A 186 13.03 7.35 3.58
CA PHE A 186 14.08 7.66 4.56
C PHE A 186 15.10 8.68 4.10
N PHE A 187 15.09 9.08 2.83
CA PHE A 187 16.09 9.98 2.25
C PHE A 187 15.49 10.83 1.13
N SER A 188 16.02 12.03 0.98
CA SER A 188 15.71 12.90 -0.16
C SER A 188 16.54 12.49 -1.40
N ILE A 189 15.94 12.62 -2.57
CA ILE A 189 16.62 12.38 -3.85
C ILE A 189 17.87 13.27 -4.01
N ASN A 190 17.85 14.47 -3.42
CA ASN A 190 18.95 15.42 -3.50
C ASN A 190 20.20 14.96 -2.72
N ALA A 191 20.04 14.07 -1.74
CA ALA A 191 21.13 13.53 -0.92
C ALA A 191 21.83 12.32 -1.57
N LEU A 192 21.34 11.82 -2.72
CA LEU A 192 21.83 10.60 -3.34
C LEU A 192 22.86 10.86 -4.45
N PRO A 193 23.82 9.93 -4.66
CA PRO A 193 24.65 9.89 -5.84
C PRO A 193 23.83 9.76 -7.13
N GLU A 194 24.34 10.32 -8.25
CA GLU A 194 23.61 10.33 -9.53
C GLU A 194 23.16 8.95 -10.01
N SER A 195 23.97 7.93 -9.79
CA SER A 195 23.63 6.53 -10.16
C SER A 195 22.38 6.01 -9.45
N LEU A 196 22.18 6.36 -8.19
CA LEU A 196 21.00 5.96 -7.41
C LEU A 196 19.79 6.85 -7.70
N LYS A 197 20.00 8.13 -8.03
CA LYS A 197 18.91 9.01 -8.46
C LYS A 197 18.17 8.46 -9.68
N VAL A 198 18.92 7.95 -10.67
CA VAL A 198 18.33 7.38 -11.88
C VAL A 198 17.38 6.21 -11.53
N ILE A 199 17.79 5.32 -10.64
CA ILE A 199 16.95 4.17 -10.21
C ILE A 199 15.65 4.66 -9.56
N LEU A 200 15.74 5.66 -8.68
CA LEU A 200 14.58 6.24 -8.00
C LEU A 200 13.62 6.94 -8.96
N LEU A 201 14.14 7.68 -9.94
CA LEU A 201 13.34 8.39 -10.94
C LEU A 201 12.53 7.44 -11.84
N TYR A 202 12.99 6.20 -12.02
CA TYR A 202 12.21 5.16 -12.71
C TYR A 202 11.20 4.44 -11.82
N ASN A 203 11.23 4.67 -10.50
CA ASN A 203 10.28 4.06 -9.56
C ASN A 203 9.00 4.92 -9.44
N PRO A 204 7.85 4.49 -9.96
CA PRO A 204 6.61 5.26 -9.86
C PRO A 204 6.13 5.44 -8.42
N TYR A 205 6.50 4.53 -7.54
CA TYR A 205 6.15 4.57 -6.11
C TYR A 205 6.84 5.75 -5.39
N TYR A 206 8.05 6.12 -5.80
CA TYR A 206 8.74 7.32 -5.32
C TYR A 206 7.90 8.59 -5.52
N TYR A 207 7.32 8.76 -6.70
CA TYR A 207 6.48 9.92 -6.99
C TYR A 207 5.21 9.95 -6.16
N ILE A 208 4.57 8.79 -5.92
CA ILE A 208 3.38 8.72 -5.08
C ILE A 208 3.70 9.19 -3.66
N ILE A 209 4.83 8.74 -3.07
CA ILE A 209 5.26 9.17 -1.73
C ILE A 209 5.61 10.66 -1.71
N SER A 210 6.29 11.16 -2.73
CA SER A 210 6.62 12.58 -2.83
C SER A 210 5.36 13.45 -2.85
N PHE A 211 4.40 13.14 -3.72
CA PHE A 211 3.14 13.86 -3.79
C PHE A 211 2.24 13.64 -2.56
N PHE A 212 2.30 12.47 -1.93
CA PHE A 212 1.61 12.25 -0.65
C PHE A 212 2.18 13.17 0.44
N ARG A 213 3.51 13.34 0.48
CA ARG A 213 4.18 14.28 1.40
C ARG A 213 3.72 15.71 1.18
N ASP A 214 3.49 16.12 -0.06
CA ASP A 214 2.94 17.44 -0.40
C ASP A 214 1.51 17.67 0.14
N SER A 215 0.79 16.62 0.53
CA SER A 215 -0.49 16.75 1.22
C SER A 215 -0.38 17.42 2.60
N PHE A 216 0.82 17.40 3.20
CA PHE A 216 1.11 17.96 4.54
C PHE A 216 1.81 19.31 4.49
N TYR A 217 2.46 19.64 3.35
CA TYR A 217 3.29 20.83 3.19
C TYR A 217 2.99 21.51 1.86
N ILE A 218 2.81 22.83 1.87
CA ILE A 218 2.64 23.60 0.63
C ILE A 218 4.03 23.72 -0.03
N LYS A 219 4.42 22.78 -0.86
CA LYS A 219 5.77 22.85 -1.47
C LYS A 219 5.87 22.67 -2.97
N THR A 220 4.88 22.10 -3.65
CA THR A 220 5.06 21.87 -5.08
C THR A 220 3.83 22.23 -5.90
N GLU A 221 4.08 22.86 -7.03
CA GLU A 221 3.12 22.87 -8.13
C GLU A 221 2.90 21.40 -8.52
N LEU A 222 1.71 20.89 -8.27
CA LEU A 222 1.29 19.56 -8.71
C LEU A 222 1.60 19.43 -10.20
N ASN A 223 2.62 18.67 -10.53
CA ASN A 223 2.97 18.44 -11.92
C ASN A 223 1.91 17.48 -12.50
N LEU A 224 0.85 18.06 -13.08
CA LEU A 224 -0.32 17.35 -13.59
C LEU A 224 0.06 16.22 -14.57
N HIS A 225 1.13 16.43 -15.34
CA HIS A 225 1.62 15.41 -16.28
C HIS A 225 2.15 14.17 -15.56
N ILE A 226 2.93 14.34 -14.50
CA ILE A 226 3.46 13.20 -13.72
C ILE A 226 2.33 12.49 -13.00
N ASN A 227 1.39 13.23 -12.39
CA ASN A 227 0.22 12.61 -11.76
C ASN A 227 -0.61 11.77 -12.74
N PHE A 228 -0.81 12.25 -13.96
CA PHE A 228 -1.52 11.50 -14.99
C PHE A 228 -0.77 10.22 -15.38
N ILE A 229 0.57 10.29 -15.53
CA ILE A 229 1.39 9.11 -15.84
C ILE A 229 1.29 8.06 -14.73
N ILE A 230 1.37 8.47 -13.45
CA ILE A 230 1.23 7.57 -12.30
C ILE A 230 -0.15 6.91 -12.30
N LEU A 231 -1.21 7.68 -12.47
CA LEU A 231 -2.58 7.14 -12.54
C LEU A 231 -2.71 6.09 -13.64
N MET A 232 -2.22 6.40 -14.85
CA MET A 232 -2.26 5.47 -15.99
C MET A 232 -1.44 4.22 -15.71
N PHE A 233 -0.29 4.33 -15.05
CA PHE A 233 0.54 3.19 -14.66
C PHE A 233 -0.17 2.29 -13.63
N VAL A 234 -0.78 2.86 -12.59
CA VAL A 234 -1.56 2.11 -11.59
C VAL A 234 -2.75 1.40 -12.24
N LEU A 235 -3.49 2.09 -13.13
CA LEU A 235 -4.60 1.50 -13.87
C LEU A 235 -4.14 0.35 -14.79
N LEU A 236 -2.99 0.49 -15.42
CA LEU A 236 -2.41 -0.55 -16.26
C LEU A 236 -2.09 -1.80 -15.44
N ILE A 237 -1.44 -1.65 -14.28
CA ILE A 237 -1.17 -2.77 -13.36
C ILE A 237 -2.48 -3.41 -12.87
N PHE A 238 -3.48 -2.62 -12.52
CA PHE A 238 -4.80 -3.12 -12.11
C PHE A 238 -5.45 -3.97 -13.22
N ILE A 239 -5.44 -3.48 -14.47
CA ILE A 239 -6.03 -4.20 -15.62
C ILE A 239 -5.25 -5.50 -15.92
N ILE A 240 -3.91 -5.44 -15.93
CA ILE A 240 -3.06 -6.63 -16.13
C ILE A 240 -3.33 -7.66 -15.03
N SER A 241 -3.37 -7.23 -13.78
CA SER A 241 -3.63 -8.08 -12.62
C SER A 241 -5.01 -8.74 -12.70
N GLY A 242 -6.04 -7.97 -13.05
CA GLY A 242 -7.39 -8.50 -13.29
C GLY A 242 -7.44 -9.52 -14.44
N TYR A 243 -6.68 -9.28 -15.51
CA TYR A 243 -6.58 -10.20 -16.63
C TYR A 243 -5.87 -11.50 -16.26
N ILE A 244 -4.76 -11.44 -15.52
CA ILE A 244 -4.04 -12.61 -15.01
C ILE A 244 -4.95 -13.41 -14.07
N PHE A 245 -5.65 -12.74 -13.17
CA PHE A 245 -6.59 -13.37 -12.26
C PHE A 245 -7.72 -14.09 -13.01
N TYR A 246 -8.23 -13.46 -14.06
CA TYR A 246 -9.23 -14.06 -14.94
C TYR A 246 -8.72 -15.30 -15.69
N ARG A 247 -7.50 -15.23 -16.26
CA ARG A 247 -6.91 -16.32 -17.06
C ARG A 247 -6.26 -17.42 -16.22
N GLY A 248 -5.66 -17.07 -15.09
CA GLY A 248 -4.80 -17.96 -14.30
C GLY A 248 -5.46 -19.25 -13.80
N TYR A 249 -6.79 -19.27 -13.72
CA TYR A 249 -7.53 -20.48 -13.32
C TYR A 249 -7.39 -21.65 -14.30
N ASN A 250 -7.07 -21.40 -15.57
CA ASN A 250 -6.87 -22.46 -16.57
C ASN A 250 -5.49 -23.15 -16.45
N VAL A 251 -4.59 -22.62 -15.62
CA VAL A 251 -3.22 -23.16 -15.39
C VAL A 251 -3.20 -24.13 -14.19
N ILE A 252 -4.27 -24.16 -13.39
CA ILE A 252 -4.35 -24.93 -12.12
C ILE A 252 -5.17 -26.24 -12.29
N LYS A 253 -5.47 -26.64 -13.51
CA LYS A 253 -6.04 -27.97 -13.77
C LYS A 253 -4.97 -29.01 -14.01
#